data_a83d54912af60dbe5f25d5f06d3a7fb5
#
_entry.id   a83d54912af60dbe5f25d5f06d3a7fb5
#
_cell.length_a   1.000
_cell.length_b   1.000
_cell.length_c   1.000
_cell.angle_alpha   90.00
_cell.angle_beta   90.00
_cell.angle_gamma   90.00
#
_symmetry.space_group_name_H-M   'P 1'
#
loop_
_entity.id
_entity.type
_entity.pdbx_description
1 polymer ?
#
loop_
_entity_poly.entity_id
_entity_poly.type
_entity_poly.pdbx_seq_one_letter_code
_entity_poly.pdbx_strand_id
1 'polypeptide(L)'
;KLKEKLFETINSYVFFILCIDAADTLAKSRTLGIKGMQRFLRIYKDDAEALLGEMLLYIFLEVALKAPKILSKIEIDEVTGIIKSKSECIHLLAPFNSGLPSHQLVCGASNIYGNLHDAVDRAFSKIIDIEANSDKEYQFVSNTNYNQILPPDTTAFLVKLIVPEDDKSPTADMSFGVFLGYTIHVDADGLNNDEYRTAAHNQLVSDIEEMKTYVYDKIINAGLRGYSFYFYVVPFNDADNERRSII
;
A
#
# COMPACT_ATOMS: atom_id res chain seq x y z
N LYS A 1 -7.20 7.76 -18.47
CA LYS A 1 -7.74 6.47 -17.96
C LYS A 1 -7.21 6.13 -16.54
N LEU A 2 -5.86 6.10 -16.30
CA LEU A 2 -5.31 5.82 -14.96
C LEU A 2 -5.73 6.90 -13.96
N LYS A 3 -5.53 8.17 -14.29
CA LYS A 3 -5.92 9.32 -13.46
C LYS A 3 -7.40 9.28 -13.07
N GLU A 4 -8.31 8.99 -14.01
CA GLU A 4 -9.75 8.85 -13.75
C GLU A 4 -10.03 7.73 -12.74
N LYS A 5 -9.40 6.56 -12.92
CA LYS A 5 -9.53 5.42 -12.00
C LYS A 5 -9.01 5.73 -10.59
N LEU A 6 -7.90 6.44 -10.49
CA LEU A 6 -7.36 6.89 -9.20
C LEU A 6 -8.35 7.84 -8.50
N PHE A 7 -8.96 8.78 -9.24
CA PHE A 7 -9.97 9.67 -8.67
C PHE A 7 -11.22 8.93 -8.19
N GLU A 8 -11.68 7.89 -8.89
CA GLU A 8 -12.79 7.04 -8.43
C GLU A 8 -12.47 6.35 -7.09
N THR A 9 -11.19 6.05 -6.83
CA THR A 9 -10.73 5.33 -5.63
C THR A 9 -10.45 6.25 -4.44
N ILE A 10 -10.34 7.57 -4.65
CA ILE A 10 -9.97 8.52 -3.59
C ILE A 10 -10.85 8.40 -2.34
N ASN A 11 -12.16 8.25 -2.49
CA ASN A 11 -13.05 8.17 -1.34
C ASN A 11 -12.75 6.93 -0.48
N SER A 12 -12.53 5.77 -1.10
CA SER A 12 -12.19 4.53 -0.40
C SER A 12 -10.80 4.60 0.26
N TYR A 13 -9.88 5.35 -0.34
CA TYR A 13 -8.55 5.59 0.22
C TYR A 13 -8.57 6.56 1.41
N VAL A 14 -9.35 7.65 1.31
CA VAL A 14 -9.36 8.76 2.28
C VAL A 14 -10.26 8.51 3.47
N PHE A 15 -11.38 7.81 3.28
CA PHE A 15 -12.40 7.63 4.32
C PHE A 15 -12.50 6.20 4.81
N PHE A 16 -12.91 6.07 6.07
CA PHE A 16 -13.30 4.79 6.64
C PHE A 16 -14.55 4.21 5.95
N ILE A 17 -14.64 2.90 5.90
CA ILE A 17 -15.76 2.18 5.29
C ILE A 17 -17.10 2.67 5.83
N LEU A 18 -17.24 2.83 7.13
CA LEU A 18 -18.50 3.32 7.75
C LEU A 18 -18.91 4.72 7.26
N CYS A 19 -17.95 5.60 6.95
CA CYS A 19 -18.26 6.91 6.40
C CYS A 19 -18.79 6.82 4.98
N ILE A 20 -18.28 5.87 4.19
CA ILE A 20 -18.71 5.62 2.81
C ILE A 20 -20.11 5.01 2.81
N ASP A 21 -20.33 3.99 3.63
CA ASP A 21 -21.62 3.29 3.76
C ASP A 21 -22.73 4.21 4.29
N ALA A 22 -22.37 5.17 5.15
CA ALA A 22 -23.31 6.19 5.64
C ALA A 22 -23.70 7.24 4.59
N ALA A 23 -23.04 7.30 3.44
CA ALA A 23 -23.34 8.22 2.34
C ALA A 23 -24.44 7.67 1.41
N ASP A 24 -25.60 7.38 1.97
CA ASP A 24 -26.76 6.72 1.36
C ASP A 24 -27.51 7.58 0.31
N THR A 25 -27.17 8.86 0.20
CA THR A 25 -27.79 9.77 -0.77
C THR A 25 -26.75 10.38 -1.71
N LEU A 26 -27.17 10.75 -2.94
CA LEU A 26 -26.31 11.42 -3.91
C LEU A 26 -25.69 12.73 -3.36
N ALA A 27 -26.44 13.47 -2.54
CA ALA A 27 -25.95 14.70 -1.93
C ALA A 27 -24.86 14.44 -0.90
N LYS A 28 -25.03 13.41 -0.03
CA LYS A 28 -24.02 12.99 0.95
C LYS A 28 -22.77 12.45 0.24
N SER A 29 -22.94 11.64 -0.79
CA SER A 29 -21.83 11.08 -1.59
C SER A 29 -21.00 12.20 -2.26
N ARG A 30 -21.65 13.22 -2.84
CA ARG A 30 -20.96 14.39 -3.40
C ARG A 30 -20.21 15.18 -2.33
N THR A 31 -20.83 15.40 -1.18
CA THR A 31 -20.21 16.10 -0.05
C THR A 31 -18.99 15.32 0.46
N LEU A 32 -19.10 14.01 0.55
CA LEU A 32 -17.99 13.13 0.91
C LEU A 32 -16.83 13.25 -0.09
N GLY A 33 -17.13 13.21 -1.39
CA GLY A 33 -16.14 13.39 -2.46
C GLY A 33 -15.39 14.72 -2.37
N ILE A 34 -16.10 15.83 -2.13
CA ILE A 34 -15.47 17.15 -1.96
C ILE A 34 -14.57 17.18 -0.72
N LYS A 35 -15.06 16.68 0.41
CA LYS A 35 -14.25 16.60 1.65
C LYS A 35 -13.03 15.69 1.49
N GLY A 36 -13.20 14.57 0.80
CA GLY A 36 -12.11 13.65 0.48
C GLY A 36 -11.01 14.33 -0.32
N MET A 37 -11.39 15.04 -1.37
CA MET A 37 -10.44 15.78 -2.19
C MET A 37 -9.74 16.90 -1.40
N GLN A 38 -10.48 17.66 -0.58
CA GLN A 38 -9.89 18.71 0.24
C GLN A 38 -8.88 18.15 1.26
N ARG A 39 -9.24 17.03 1.91
CA ARG A 39 -8.38 16.33 2.88
C ARG A 39 -7.12 15.82 2.19
N PHE A 40 -7.29 15.19 1.06
CA PHE A 40 -6.24 14.70 0.20
C PHE A 40 -5.25 15.80 -0.20
N LEU A 41 -5.72 16.90 -0.78
CA LEU A 41 -4.89 18.03 -1.18
C LEU A 41 -4.15 18.67 0.00
N ARG A 42 -4.74 18.68 1.20
CA ARG A 42 -4.09 19.21 2.40
C ARG A 42 -2.89 18.37 2.84
N ILE A 43 -3.01 17.04 2.80
CA ILE A 43 -1.98 16.12 3.28
C ILE A 43 -0.83 16.02 2.29
N TYR A 44 -1.15 15.96 1.00
CA TYR A 44 -0.14 15.81 -0.06
C TYR A 44 0.32 17.14 -0.66
N LYS A 45 0.04 18.26 -0.01
CA LYS A 45 0.45 19.59 -0.47
C LYS A 45 1.97 19.70 -0.70
N ASP A 46 2.74 19.09 0.19
CA ASP A 46 4.20 19.17 0.19
C ASP A 46 4.88 17.86 -0.29
N ASP A 47 4.13 16.78 -0.51
CA ASP A 47 4.64 15.47 -0.95
C ASP A 47 3.71 14.80 -1.97
N ALA A 48 3.31 15.57 -2.95
CA ALA A 48 2.45 15.08 -4.03
C ALA A 48 3.08 13.93 -4.83
N GLU A 49 4.40 13.85 -4.85
CA GLU A 49 5.14 12.83 -5.58
C GLU A 49 5.01 11.42 -4.98
N ALA A 50 4.80 11.29 -3.67
CA ALA A 50 4.61 9.99 -3.01
C ALA A 50 3.23 9.39 -3.29
N LEU A 51 2.25 10.25 -3.55
CA LEU A 51 0.85 9.90 -3.65
C LEU A 51 0.52 8.81 -4.65
N LEU A 52 1.08 8.87 -5.86
CA LEU A 52 0.80 7.87 -6.89
C LEU A 52 1.18 6.47 -6.43
N GLY A 53 2.37 6.34 -5.82
CA GLY A 53 2.85 5.07 -5.29
C GLY A 53 1.95 4.53 -4.18
N GLU A 54 1.58 5.37 -3.24
CA GLU A 54 0.71 5.01 -2.11
C GLU A 54 -0.70 4.57 -2.58
N MET A 55 -1.30 5.28 -3.52
CA MET A 55 -2.61 4.91 -4.07
C MET A 55 -2.57 3.62 -4.89
N LEU A 56 -1.51 3.43 -5.69
CA LEU A 56 -1.36 2.19 -6.46
C LEU A 56 -1.13 1.01 -5.53
N LEU A 57 -0.28 1.16 -4.51
CA LEU A 57 -0.10 0.12 -3.49
C LEU A 57 -1.42 -0.24 -2.82
N TYR A 58 -2.19 0.76 -2.37
CA TYR A 58 -3.51 0.53 -1.78
C TYR A 58 -4.41 -0.30 -2.71
N ILE A 59 -4.50 0.06 -3.99
CA ILE A 59 -5.32 -0.66 -4.96
C ILE A 59 -4.84 -2.11 -5.13
N PHE A 60 -3.55 -2.34 -5.22
CA PHE A 60 -3.01 -3.70 -5.37
C PHE A 60 -3.25 -4.56 -4.13
N LEU A 61 -3.13 -4.00 -2.94
CA LEU A 61 -3.41 -4.74 -1.70
C LEU A 61 -4.90 -5.08 -1.57
N GLU A 62 -5.80 -4.16 -1.92
CA GLU A 62 -7.25 -4.41 -1.90
C GLU A 62 -7.69 -5.40 -2.98
N VAL A 63 -7.27 -5.17 -4.23
CA VAL A 63 -7.85 -5.86 -5.38
C VAL A 63 -7.10 -7.15 -5.73
N ALA A 64 -5.77 -7.11 -5.77
CA ALA A 64 -4.96 -8.25 -6.17
C ALA A 64 -4.68 -9.19 -4.98
N LEU A 65 -4.27 -8.65 -3.84
CA LEU A 65 -4.00 -9.46 -2.64
C LEU A 65 -5.27 -9.83 -1.88
N LYS A 66 -6.35 -9.08 -2.09
CA LYS A 66 -7.62 -9.23 -1.36
C LYS A 66 -7.45 -9.05 0.16
N ALA A 67 -6.59 -8.14 0.52
CA ALA A 67 -6.35 -7.72 1.89
C ALA A 67 -7.11 -6.41 2.13
N PRO A 68 -8.25 -6.42 2.84
CA PRO A 68 -9.01 -5.21 3.11
C PRO A 68 -8.19 -4.21 3.94
N LYS A 69 -8.37 -2.92 3.63
CA LYS A 69 -7.74 -1.82 4.34
C LYS A 69 -8.20 -1.79 5.81
N ILE A 70 -7.24 -1.65 6.71
CA ILE A 70 -7.47 -1.25 8.09
C ILE A 70 -7.30 0.27 8.20
N LEU A 71 -6.16 0.79 7.75
CA LEU A 71 -5.80 2.21 7.81
C LEU A 71 -5.04 2.62 6.56
N SER A 72 -5.36 3.80 6.01
CA SER A 72 -4.53 4.49 5.02
C SER A 72 -3.60 5.49 5.72
N LYS A 73 -2.59 6.00 5.03
CA LYS A 73 -1.70 7.04 5.56
C LYS A 73 -2.46 8.28 6.05
N ILE A 74 -3.49 8.67 5.32
CA ILE A 74 -4.35 9.80 5.69
C ILE A 74 -5.02 9.56 7.03
N GLU A 75 -5.53 8.36 7.26
CA GLU A 75 -6.19 7.97 8.51
C GLU A 75 -5.18 7.84 9.64
N ILE A 76 -4.01 7.30 9.34
CA ILE A 76 -2.87 7.18 10.25
C ILE A 76 -2.47 8.58 10.77
N ASP A 77 -2.25 9.53 9.89
CA ASP A 77 -1.80 10.89 10.25
C ASP A 77 -2.83 11.66 11.09
N GLU A 78 -4.13 11.36 10.96
CA GLU A 78 -5.18 12.01 11.75
C GLU A 78 -5.40 11.42 13.14
N VAL A 79 -5.31 10.10 13.27
CA VAL A 79 -5.59 9.40 14.53
C VAL A 79 -4.46 9.61 15.54
N THR A 80 -3.24 9.83 15.08
CA THR A 80 -2.07 9.70 15.95
C THR A 80 -1.59 10.96 16.62
N GLY A 81 -1.74 12.11 16.05
CA GLY A 81 -1.27 13.40 16.62
C GLY A 81 0.13 13.41 17.27
N ILE A 82 0.57 12.28 17.82
CA ILE A 82 1.80 12.13 18.62
C ILE A 82 2.69 10.98 18.09
N ILE A 83 2.12 9.86 17.62
CA ILE A 83 2.88 8.70 17.15
C ILE A 83 2.69 8.62 15.64
N LYS A 84 3.74 8.87 14.86
CA LYS A 84 3.70 8.72 13.41
C LYS A 84 4.02 7.28 13.03
N SER A 85 3.08 6.59 12.41
CA SER A 85 3.36 5.34 11.72
C SER A 85 4.37 5.58 10.59
N LYS A 86 5.19 4.57 10.34
CA LYS A 86 6.12 4.55 9.20
C LYS A 86 5.50 3.91 7.97
N SER A 87 4.42 3.15 8.15
CA SER A 87 3.68 2.52 7.07
C SER A 87 2.84 3.54 6.29
N GLU A 88 2.75 3.35 4.98
CA GLU A 88 1.89 4.15 4.10
C GLU A 88 0.43 3.70 4.15
N CYS A 89 0.21 2.44 4.46
CA CYS A 89 -1.10 1.85 4.73
C CYS A 89 -0.93 0.57 5.54
N ILE A 90 -2.02 0.15 6.20
CA ILE A 90 -2.09 -1.12 6.91
C ILE A 90 -3.34 -1.88 6.45
N HIS A 91 -3.14 -3.12 6.01
CA HIS A 91 -4.17 -4.01 5.51
C HIS A 91 -4.19 -5.31 6.30
N LEU A 92 -5.33 -6.01 6.33
CA LEU A 92 -5.45 -7.33 6.95
C LEU A 92 -5.56 -8.41 5.87
N LEU A 93 -4.58 -9.29 5.81
CA LEU A 93 -4.61 -10.45 4.92
C LEU A 93 -5.04 -11.70 5.69
N ALA A 94 -6.11 -12.32 5.21
CA ALA A 94 -6.63 -13.55 5.81
C ALA A 94 -5.80 -14.78 5.38
N PRO A 95 -5.73 -15.84 6.23
CA PRO A 95 -4.95 -17.07 5.95
C PRO A 95 -5.29 -17.72 4.62
N PHE A 96 -6.56 -17.78 4.23
CA PHE A 96 -6.97 -18.43 2.99
C PHE A 96 -6.50 -17.67 1.73
N ASN A 97 -6.18 -16.40 1.83
CA ASN A 97 -5.64 -15.58 0.74
C ASN A 97 -4.11 -15.68 0.65
N SER A 98 -3.44 -15.81 1.79
CA SER A 98 -1.98 -15.91 1.85
C SER A 98 -1.46 -17.35 1.68
N GLY A 99 -2.28 -18.35 2.00
CA GLY A 99 -1.84 -19.74 2.12
C GLY A 99 -1.01 -20.02 3.39
N LEU A 100 -0.89 -19.06 4.29
CA LEU A 100 -0.20 -19.17 5.58
C LEU A 100 -1.20 -19.43 6.72
N PRO A 101 -0.76 -20.01 7.85
CA PRO A 101 -1.67 -20.39 8.93
C PRO A 101 -2.21 -19.22 9.73
N SER A 102 -1.52 -18.07 9.72
CA SER A 102 -1.88 -16.87 10.49
C SER A 102 -2.44 -15.76 9.61
N HIS A 103 -3.18 -14.84 10.22
CA HIS A 103 -3.50 -13.56 9.60
C HIS A 103 -2.22 -12.72 9.49
N GLN A 104 -2.22 -11.77 8.58
CA GLN A 104 -1.08 -10.86 8.43
C GLN A 104 -1.53 -9.40 8.43
N LEU A 105 -0.82 -8.58 9.19
CA LEU A 105 -0.85 -7.13 9.07
C LEU A 105 0.12 -6.72 7.98
N VAL A 106 -0.40 -6.35 6.83
CA VAL A 106 0.40 -5.95 5.67
C VAL A 106 0.69 -4.46 5.76
N CYS A 107 1.91 -4.12 6.14
CA CYS A 107 2.41 -2.75 6.20
C CYS A 107 2.92 -2.31 4.84
N GLY A 108 2.44 -1.17 4.35
CA GLY A 108 2.71 -0.69 3.00
C GLY A 108 3.97 0.15 2.88
N ALA A 109 4.75 -0.11 1.83
CA ALA A 109 5.86 0.74 1.39
C ALA A 109 5.85 0.87 -0.13
N SER A 110 5.75 2.08 -0.66
CA SER A 110 5.75 2.32 -2.10
C SER A 110 6.94 3.17 -2.54
N ASN A 111 7.40 2.96 -3.74
CA ASN A 111 8.32 3.88 -4.40
C ASN A 111 8.14 3.86 -5.93
N ILE A 112 8.19 5.06 -6.53
CA ILE A 112 8.26 5.24 -7.97
C ILE A 112 9.50 6.07 -8.26
N TYR A 113 10.49 5.45 -8.89
CA TYR A 113 11.76 6.12 -9.17
C TYR A 113 12.41 5.58 -10.44
N GLY A 114 13.22 6.41 -11.11
CA GLY A 114 13.76 6.22 -12.46
C GLY A 114 14.19 4.80 -12.81
N ASN A 115 14.97 4.12 -11.99
CA ASN A 115 15.37 2.73 -12.22
C ASN A 115 14.90 1.79 -11.11
N LEU A 116 14.87 0.48 -11.41
CA LEU A 116 14.33 -0.52 -10.50
C LEU A 116 15.21 -0.72 -9.25
N HIS A 117 16.53 -0.61 -9.36
CA HIS A 117 17.46 -0.70 -8.22
C HIS A 117 17.18 0.40 -7.20
N ASP A 118 17.10 1.67 -7.64
CA ASP A 118 16.82 2.79 -6.76
C ASP A 118 15.42 2.70 -6.14
N ALA A 119 14.43 2.19 -6.90
CA ALA A 119 13.08 1.95 -6.37
C ALA A 119 13.10 0.91 -5.24
N VAL A 120 13.84 -0.20 -5.39
CA VAL A 120 14.03 -1.21 -4.37
C VAL A 120 14.74 -0.63 -3.16
N ASP A 121 15.83 0.09 -3.33
CA ASP A 121 16.61 0.66 -2.22
C ASP A 121 15.77 1.58 -1.35
N ARG A 122 15.00 2.45 -1.97
CA ARG A 122 14.10 3.38 -1.26
C ARG A 122 12.96 2.67 -0.55
N ALA A 123 12.37 1.66 -1.19
CA ALA A 123 11.34 0.85 -0.55
C ALA A 123 11.88 0.08 0.65
N PHE A 124 13.07 -0.53 0.53
CA PHE A 124 13.71 -1.23 1.65
C PHE A 124 14.13 -0.29 2.78
N SER A 125 14.53 0.95 2.50
CA SER A 125 14.76 1.95 3.54
C SER A 125 13.50 2.19 4.38
N LYS A 126 12.32 2.31 3.73
CA LYS A 126 11.04 2.43 4.44
C LYS A 126 10.68 1.16 5.22
N ILE A 127 10.88 -0.02 4.64
CA ILE A 127 10.61 -1.31 5.29
C ILE A 127 11.44 -1.48 6.56
N ILE A 128 12.72 -1.15 6.52
CA ILE A 128 13.61 -1.19 7.69
C ILE A 128 13.12 -0.22 8.78
N ASP A 129 12.67 0.97 8.39
CA ASP A 129 12.10 1.95 9.33
C ASP A 129 10.79 1.44 9.96
N ILE A 130 9.93 0.75 9.19
CA ILE A 130 8.69 0.13 9.68
C ILE A 130 9.04 -0.98 10.67
N GLU A 131 9.94 -1.89 10.31
CA GLU A 131 10.34 -3.01 11.15
C GLU A 131 10.97 -2.53 12.46
N ALA A 132 11.90 -1.59 12.40
CA ALA A 132 12.54 -1.00 13.59
C ALA A 132 11.54 -0.28 14.53
N ASN A 133 10.33 0.01 14.06
CA ASN A 133 9.23 0.58 14.83
C ASN A 133 8.02 -0.35 14.92
N SER A 134 8.19 -1.66 14.70
CA SER A 134 7.10 -2.64 14.64
C SER A 134 6.20 -2.62 15.89
N ASP A 135 6.76 -2.50 17.09
CA ASP A 135 5.98 -2.38 18.33
C ASP A 135 5.05 -1.17 18.30
N LYS A 136 5.48 -0.06 17.71
CA LYS A 136 4.65 1.15 17.56
C LYS A 136 3.56 0.95 16.53
N GLU A 137 3.85 0.25 15.42
CA GLU A 137 2.86 -0.10 14.41
C GLU A 137 1.75 -0.98 15.02
N TYR A 138 2.10 -2.00 15.79
CA TYR A 138 1.13 -2.82 16.53
C TYR A 138 0.34 -2.01 17.57
N GLN A 139 1.01 -1.20 18.40
CA GLN A 139 0.34 -0.32 19.36
C GLN A 139 -0.59 0.66 18.68
N PHE A 140 -0.21 1.13 17.53
CA PHE A 140 -1.00 2.02 16.71
C PHE A 140 -2.29 1.36 16.26
N VAL A 141 -2.20 0.16 15.70
CA VAL A 141 -3.36 -0.63 15.30
C VAL A 141 -4.22 -0.96 16.54
N SER A 142 -3.62 -1.35 17.68
CA SER A 142 -4.36 -1.71 18.89
C SER A 142 -5.07 -0.53 19.56
N ASN A 143 -4.52 0.68 19.49
CA ASN A 143 -5.08 1.88 20.12
C ASN A 143 -6.10 2.62 19.24
N THR A 144 -6.26 2.20 17.99
CA THR A 144 -7.24 2.81 17.08
C THR A 144 -8.66 2.49 17.52
N ASN A 145 -9.50 3.53 17.60
CA ASN A 145 -10.91 3.35 17.96
C ASN A 145 -11.71 2.81 16.76
N TYR A 146 -11.58 1.52 16.50
CA TYR A 146 -12.22 0.83 15.38
C TYR A 146 -13.75 0.90 15.40
N ASN A 147 -14.38 1.12 16.55
CA ASN A 147 -15.86 1.25 16.65
C ASN A 147 -16.41 2.43 15.85
N GLN A 148 -15.55 3.42 15.53
CA GLN A 148 -15.91 4.56 14.67
C GLN A 148 -15.56 4.32 13.19
N ILE A 149 -14.84 3.23 12.90
CA ILE A 149 -14.16 2.99 11.63
C ILE A 149 -14.72 1.76 10.93
N LEU A 150 -14.97 0.71 11.69
CA LEU A 150 -15.36 -0.61 11.22
C LEU A 150 -16.62 -1.11 11.91
N PRO A 151 -17.37 -2.04 11.30
CA PRO A 151 -18.47 -2.73 11.96
C PRO A 151 -18.03 -3.38 13.28
N PRO A 152 -18.92 -3.46 14.29
CA PRO A 152 -18.56 -3.96 15.64
C PRO A 152 -17.92 -5.36 15.64
N ASP A 153 -18.44 -6.28 14.83
CA ASP A 153 -17.91 -7.65 14.74
C ASP A 153 -16.51 -7.69 14.15
N THR A 154 -16.25 -6.86 13.12
CA THR A 154 -14.92 -6.72 12.53
C THR A 154 -13.94 -6.08 13.51
N THR A 155 -14.39 -5.08 14.25
CA THR A 155 -13.61 -4.45 15.32
C THR A 155 -13.22 -5.46 16.40
N ALA A 156 -14.19 -6.22 16.91
CA ALA A 156 -13.94 -7.24 17.95
C ALA A 156 -12.95 -8.31 17.46
N PHE A 157 -13.06 -8.71 16.19
CA PHE A 157 -12.14 -9.66 15.57
C PHE A 157 -10.71 -9.09 15.46
N LEU A 158 -10.55 -7.85 14.96
CA LEU A 158 -9.24 -7.21 14.84
C LEU A 158 -8.56 -7.03 16.18
N VAL A 159 -9.29 -6.58 17.20
CA VAL A 159 -8.74 -6.41 18.56
C VAL A 159 -8.18 -7.73 19.09
N LYS A 160 -8.90 -8.84 18.90
CA LYS A 160 -8.43 -10.18 19.30
C LYS A 160 -7.19 -10.65 18.55
N LEU A 161 -7.06 -10.29 17.27
CA LEU A 161 -5.87 -10.62 16.46
C LEU A 161 -4.62 -9.87 16.91
N ILE A 162 -4.79 -8.65 17.40
CA ILE A 162 -3.68 -7.74 17.73
C ILE A 162 -3.29 -7.87 19.20
N VAL A 163 -4.29 -8.10 20.08
CA VAL A 163 -4.11 -8.29 21.52
C VAL A 163 -4.71 -9.65 21.88
N PRO A 164 -3.95 -10.73 21.66
CA PRO A 164 -4.44 -12.08 21.98
C PRO A 164 -4.71 -12.22 23.46
N GLU A 165 -5.87 -12.80 23.81
CA GLU A 165 -6.30 -13.03 25.21
C GLU A 165 -5.55 -14.20 25.84
N ASP A 166 -5.07 -15.16 25.02
CA ASP A 166 -4.31 -16.34 25.43
C ASP A 166 -3.43 -16.88 24.29
N ASP A 167 -2.58 -17.88 24.60
CA ASP A 167 -1.65 -18.51 23.63
C ASP A 167 -2.36 -19.26 22.48
N LYS A 168 -3.68 -19.45 22.55
CA LYS A 168 -4.50 -20.11 21.52
C LYS A 168 -5.29 -19.12 20.67
N SER A 169 -5.27 -17.85 21.03
CA SER A 169 -5.93 -16.80 20.27
C SER A 169 -5.26 -16.65 18.91
N PRO A 170 -6.04 -16.43 17.84
CA PRO A 170 -5.45 -16.11 16.55
C PRO A 170 -4.60 -14.85 16.66
N THR A 171 -3.44 -14.86 16.04
CA THR A 171 -2.52 -13.73 15.97
C THR A 171 -2.38 -13.25 14.53
N ALA A 172 -1.94 -12.01 14.39
CA ALA A 172 -1.57 -11.46 13.08
C ALA A 172 -0.06 -11.21 13.04
N ASP A 173 0.60 -11.82 12.07
CA ASP A 173 2.03 -11.59 11.82
C ASP A 173 2.22 -10.33 10.96
N MET A 174 3.31 -9.62 11.17
CA MET A 174 3.66 -8.50 10.30
C MET A 174 4.18 -9.01 8.95
N SER A 175 3.81 -8.34 7.89
CA SER A 175 4.29 -8.56 6.53
C SER A 175 4.37 -7.23 5.78
N PHE A 176 4.97 -7.25 4.59
CA PHE A 176 5.20 -6.03 3.82
C PHE A 176 4.56 -6.10 2.44
N GLY A 177 3.72 -5.11 2.13
CA GLY A 177 3.23 -4.83 0.79
C GLY A 177 4.13 -3.78 0.13
N VAL A 178 4.72 -4.11 -1.01
CA VAL A 178 5.75 -3.28 -1.64
C VAL A 178 5.35 -2.94 -3.07
N PHE A 179 5.20 -1.65 -3.36
CA PHE A 179 4.98 -1.17 -4.72
C PHE A 179 6.25 -0.53 -5.28
N LEU A 180 6.69 -1.02 -6.45
CA LEU A 180 7.86 -0.55 -7.15
C LEU A 180 7.46 -0.09 -8.56
N GLY A 181 7.51 1.22 -8.78
CA GLY A 181 7.38 1.82 -10.11
C GLY A 181 8.75 2.23 -10.64
N TYR A 182 9.03 1.94 -11.91
CA TYR A 182 10.30 2.28 -12.53
C TYR A 182 10.14 2.58 -14.02
N THR A 183 11.10 3.30 -14.61
CA THR A 183 11.14 3.56 -16.04
C THR A 183 11.65 2.32 -16.77
N ILE A 184 10.80 1.74 -17.64
CA ILE A 184 11.21 0.64 -18.51
C ILE A 184 11.88 1.19 -19.78
N HIS A 185 12.95 0.55 -20.19
CA HIS A 185 13.67 0.93 -21.40
C HIS A 185 13.34 -0.06 -22.54
N VAL A 186 12.35 0.30 -23.34
CA VAL A 186 11.97 -0.45 -24.56
C VAL A 186 12.08 0.50 -25.75
N ASP A 187 12.86 0.10 -26.75
CA ASP A 187 12.89 0.81 -28.02
C ASP A 187 11.54 0.62 -28.72
N ALA A 188 10.81 1.71 -28.90
CA ALA A 188 9.48 1.71 -29.50
C ALA A 188 9.52 1.95 -31.02
N ASP A 189 10.69 2.26 -31.59
CA ASP A 189 10.82 2.63 -32.99
C ASP A 189 10.43 1.46 -33.91
N GLY A 190 9.41 1.70 -34.74
CA GLY A 190 8.91 0.73 -35.71
C GLY A 190 7.97 -0.34 -35.14
N LEU A 191 7.70 -0.34 -33.83
CA LEU A 191 6.78 -1.29 -33.20
C LEU A 191 5.32 -0.80 -33.28
N ASN A 192 4.41 -1.71 -33.58
CA ASN A 192 3.00 -1.48 -33.33
C ASN A 192 2.67 -1.69 -31.83
N ASN A 193 1.42 -1.38 -31.43
CA ASN A 193 1.00 -1.45 -30.01
C ASN A 193 1.14 -2.86 -29.39
N ASP A 194 0.92 -3.91 -30.16
CA ASP A 194 0.97 -5.28 -29.63
C ASP A 194 2.42 -5.77 -29.55
N GLU A 195 3.25 -5.40 -30.52
CA GLU A 195 4.70 -5.65 -30.47
C GLU A 195 5.35 -4.90 -29.31
N TYR A 196 5.01 -3.62 -29.10
CA TYR A 196 5.50 -2.85 -27.95
C TYR A 196 5.08 -3.49 -26.62
N ARG A 197 3.82 -3.92 -26.45
CA ARG A 197 3.37 -4.60 -25.25
C ARG A 197 4.13 -5.90 -24.97
N THR A 198 4.41 -6.65 -26.05
CA THR A 198 5.18 -7.89 -25.94
C THR A 198 6.62 -7.60 -25.52
N ALA A 199 7.27 -6.61 -26.15
CA ALA A 199 8.63 -6.20 -25.81
C ALA A 199 8.72 -5.68 -24.36
N ALA A 200 7.77 -4.84 -23.95
CA ALA A 200 7.69 -4.32 -22.58
C ALA A 200 7.46 -5.45 -21.55
N HIS A 201 6.60 -6.42 -21.86
CA HIS A 201 6.40 -7.58 -20.99
C HIS A 201 7.68 -8.41 -20.84
N ASN A 202 8.38 -8.71 -21.94
CA ASN A 202 9.62 -9.48 -21.91
C ASN A 202 10.71 -8.74 -21.14
N GLN A 203 10.82 -7.43 -21.32
CA GLN A 203 11.77 -6.60 -20.57
C GLN A 203 11.45 -6.61 -19.09
N LEU A 204 10.17 -6.42 -18.69
CA LEU A 204 9.73 -6.49 -17.31
C LEU A 204 10.09 -7.82 -16.65
N VAL A 205 9.87 -8.95 -17.35
CA VAL A 205 10.23 -10.27 -16.85
C VAL A 205 11.74 -10.39 -16.64
N SER A 206 12.54 -9.90 -17.59
CA SER A 206 14.01 -9.88 -17.48
C SER A 206 14.46 -9.03 -16.29
N ASP A 207 13.95 -7.82 -16.14
CA ASP A 207 14.29 -6.91 -15.05
C ASP A 207 13.97 -7.51 -13.69
N ILE A 208 12.81 -8.19 -13.56
CA ILE A 208 12.43 -8.87 -12.32
C ILE A 208 13.36 -10.04 -12.01
N GLU A 209 13.72 -10.85 -13.02
CA GLU A 209 14.63 -11.98 -12.82
C GLU A 209 16.02 -11.50 -12.35
N GLU A 210 16.55 -10.45 -12.94
CA GLU A 210 17.82 -9.84 -12.53
C GLU A 210 17.77 -9.31 -11.10
N MET A 211 16.63 -8.73 -10.69
CA MET A 211 16.44 -8.15 -9.35
C MET A 211 16.24 -9.18 -8.23
N LYS A 212 15.90 -10.44 -8.54
CA LYS A 212 15.60 -11.44 -7.51
C LYS A 212 16.72 -11.63 -6.49
N THR A 213 17.95 -11.80 -6.97
CA THR A 213 19.10 -11.96 -6.07
C THR A 213 19.35 -10.72 -5.23
N TYR A 214 19.24 -9.55 -5.85
CA TYR A 214 19.42 -8.28 -5.16
C TYR A 214 18.40 -8.07 -4.04
N VAL A 215 17.13 -8.31 -4.31
CA VAL A 215 16.05 -8.23 -3.31
C VAL A 215 16.26 -9.26 -2.20
N TYR A 216 16.63 -10.50 -2.56
CA TYR A 216 16.95 -11.54 -1.58
C TYR A 216 18.08 -11.12 -0.63
N ASP A 217 19.17 -10.59 -1.18
CA ASP A 217 20.30 -10.10 -0.38
C ASP A 217 19.90 -8.94 0.55
N LYS A 218 19.03 -8.04 0.08
CA LYS A 218 18.44 -6.96 0.92
C LYS A 218 17.66 -7.53 2.11
N ILE A 219 16.80 -8.52 1.88
CA ILE A 219 16.03 -9.20 2.93
C ILE A 219 16.97 -9.83 3.97
N ILE A 220 18.00 -10.53 3.50
CA ILE A 220 18.98 -11.20 4.36
C ILE A 220 19.77 -10.19 5.20
N ASN A 221 20.33 -9.18 4.53
CA ASN A 221 21.21 -8.19 5.17
C ASN A 221 20.45 -7.30 6.17
N ALA A 222 19.16 -7.07 5.95
CA ALA A 222 18.30 -6.36 6.87
C ALA A 222 17.72 -7.24 8.00
N GLY A 223 18.02 -8.55 8.05
CA GLY A 223 17.48 -9.44 9.08
C GLY A 223 16.00 -9.81 8.91
N LEU A 224 15.43 -9.60 7.74
CA LEU A 224 13.99 -9.68 7.50
C LEU A 224 13.49 -11.05 7.03
N ARG A 225 14.25 -12.15 7.24
CA ARG A 225 13.90 -13.51 6.77
C ARG A 225 12.59 -14.07 7.31
N GLY A 226 12.15 -13.58 8.46
CA GLY A 226 10.91 -14.04 9.11
C GLY A 226 9.64 -13.42 8.56
N TYR A 227 9.73 -12.45 7.67
CA TYR A 227 8.60 -11.71 7.14
C TYR A 227 8.17 -12.18 5.76
N SER A 228 6.89 -12.04 5.44
CA SER A 228 6.34 -12.20 4.09
C SER A 228 6.38 -10.89 3.34
N PHE A 229 6.66 -10.97 2.02
CA PHE A 229 6.71 -9.80 1.14
C PHE A 229 5.79 -10.00 -0.06
N TYR A 230 5.03 -8.97 -0.39
CA TYR A 230 4.13 -8.93 -1.54
C TYR A 230 4.54 -7.80 -2.46
N PHE A 231 5.33 -8.12 -3.49
CA PHE A 231 5.86 -7.15 -4.44
C PHE A 231 4.93 -6.93 -5.62
N TYR A 232 4.69 -5.66 -5.96
CA TYR A 232 3.99 -5.22 -7.15
C TYR A 232 4.92 -4.33 -7.96
N VAL A 233 5.40 -4.85 -9.08
CA VAL A 233 6.35 -4.15 -9.95
C VAL A 233 5.62 -3.66 -11.19
N VAL A 234 5.63 -2.35 -11.42
CA VAL A 234 4.91 -1.72 -12.53
C VAL A 234 5.87 -0.85 -13.35
N PRO A 235 6.02 -1.16 -14.65
CA PRO A 235 6.82 -0.34 -15.54
C PRO A 235 6.06 0.92 -15.96
N PHE A 236 6.77 2.03 -16.04
CA PHE A 236 6.33 3.32 -16.58
C PHE A 236 7.18 3.68 -17.79
N ASN A 237 6.67 4.49 -18.72
CA ASN A 237 7.49 5.03 -19.82
C ASN A 237 8.51 6.05 -19.27
N ASP A 238 8.08 6.85 -18.30
CA ASP A 238 8.91 7.81 -17.57
C ASP A 238 8.37 7.95 -16.15
N ALA A 239 8.90 7.13 -15.23
CA ALA A 239 8.43 7.06 -13.86
C ALA A 239 8.51 8.41 -13.13
N ASP A 240 9.56 9.18 -13.35
CA ASP A 240 9.78 10.45 -12.67
C ASP A 240 8.81 11.53 -13.15
N ASN A 241 8.53 11.61 -14.44
CA ASN A 241 7.59 12.57 -15.00
C ASN A 241 6.13 12.15 -14.73
N GLU A 242 5.82 10.86 -14.88
CA GLU A 242 4.45 10.35 -14.62
C GLU A 242 4.05 10.53 -13.15
N ARG A 243 4.96 10.28 -12.23
CA ARG A 243 4.78 10.53 -10.80
C ARG A 243 4.35 11.97 -10.51
N ARG A 244 4.98 12.95 -11.17
CA ARG A 244 4.71 14.39 -11.01
C ARG A 244 3.45 14.87 -11.73
N SER A 245 3.07 14.21 -12.81
CA SER A 245 1.99 14.67 -13.70
C SER A 245 0.59 14.26 -13.25
N ILE A 246 0.46 13.37 -12.29
CA ILE A 246 -0.84 12.80 -11.88
C ILE A 246 -1.62 13.74 -10.95
N ILE A 247 -0.98 14.68 -10.37
CA ILE A 247 -1.56 15.74 -9.53
C ILE A 247 -1.57 17.04 -10.28
#